data_1879ce48ef0e241170c38c913c6c2a93
#
_entry.id   1879ce48ef0e241170c38c913c6c2a93
#
_cell.length_a   1.000
_cell.length_b   1.000
_cell.length_c   1.000
_cell.angle_alpha   90.00
_cell.angle_beta   90.00
_cell.angle_gamma   90.00
#
_symmetry.space_group_name_H-M   'P 1'
#
loop_
_entity.id
_entity.type
_entity.pdbx_description
1 polymer ?
#
loop_
_entity_poly.entity_id
_entity_poly.type
_entity_poly.pdbx_seq_one_letter_code
_entity_poly.pdbx_strand_id
1 'polypeptide(L)'
;MADQVLDELDRSLVCALQVDGRAEPGRIAEVLGVSARTVTRRLARLQHTGALRVVRLPAVEEAALGALLLRVRVLRGKVEAIAHALAARPDVPFVDIMLGGHEVSAVMLADPGSRDHLVHAQLPATGSVVEASAHAVLHVFTDAGRWRAGYLAADQTAALEPEPPTTPPPALDELDRRLLAELGEDARRSHAALAAAVGAPESTVRRRLARLAAGGLLRTHATVDARLLGMTVDANLWLDVPPGRLAEVGERLAGHPQVHGVLATSGPANLMATVFCPDHAGLYRFTTETLGPLGISRVETAIVARAVKRAGVPLRGEPAPGGRRPVRASR
;
A
#
# COMPACT_ATOMS: atom_id res chain seq x y z
N MET A 1 7.01 22.44 -2.66
CA MET A 1 7.27 22.17 -4.09
C MET A 1 5.96 21.65 -4.63
N ALA A 2 5.36 22.32 -5.64
CA ALA A 2 4.12 21.86 -6.25
C ALA A 2 4.30 20.40 -6.71
N ASP A 3 3.30 19.55 -6.43
CA ASP A 3 3.21 18.15 -6.87
C ASP A 3 3.21 18.10 -8.41
N GLN A 4 4.40 18.15 -9.00
CA GLN A 4 4.53 18.04 -10.44
C GLN A 4 4.29 16.57 -10.79
N VAL A 5 3.21 16.31 -11.51
CA VAL A 5 2.91 14.99 -12.07
C VAL A 5 4.13 14.45 -12.80
N LEU A 6 4.47 13.18 -12.57
CA LEU A 6 5.60 12.52 -13.22
C LEU A 6 5.45 12.55 -14.74
N ASP A 7 6.56 12.66 -15.45
CA ASP A 7 6.54 12.53 -16.92
C ASP A 7 6.19 11.08 -17.34
N GLU A 8 5.88 10.88 -18.59
CA GLU A 8 5.43 9.59 -19.13
C GLU A 8 6.40 8.45 -18.83
N LEU A 9 7.71 8.70 -19.02
CA LEU A 9 8.72 7.69 -18.75
C LEU A 9 8.82 7.37 -17.25
N ASP A 10 8.75 8.37 -16.38
CA ASP A 10 8.76 8.12 -14.92
C ASP A 10 7.54 7.33 -14.48
N ARG A 11 6.35 7.58 -15.04
CA ARG A 11 5.13 6.77 -14.77
C ARG A 11 5.32 5.33 -15.24
N SER A 12 5.89 5.14 -16.45
CA SER A 12 6.19 3.80 -16.96
C SER A 12 7.22 3.06 -16.08
N LEU A 13 8.24 3.77 -15.56
CA LEU A 13 9.21 3.22 -14.61
C LEU A 13 8.56 2.80 -13.27
N VAL A 14 7.65 3.62 -12.75
CA VAL A 14 6.85 3.27 -11.56
C VAL A 14 6.05 2.00 -11.83
N CYS A 15 5.34 1.93 -12.96
CA CYS A 15 4.57 0.74 -13.34
C CYS A 15 5.44 -0.49 -13.53
N ALA A 16 6.62 -0.36 -14.11
CA ALA A 16 7.58 -1.46 -14.24
C ALA A 16 7.96 -2.04 -12.86
N LEU A 17 8.21 -1.16 -11.87
CA LEU A 17 8.48 -1.61 -10.50
C LEU A 17 7.24 -2.04 -9.72
N GLN A 18 6.04 -1.66 -10.15
CA GLN A 18 4.80 -2.25 -9.64
C GLN A 18 4.64 -3.71 -10.10
N VAL A 19 5.10 -4.04 -11.31
CA VAL A 19 5.08 -5.43 -11.84
C VAL A 19 6.14 -6.27 -11.14
N ASP A 20 7.41 -5.83 -11.20
CA ASP A 20 8.54 -6.46 -10.51
C ASP A 20 9.40 -5.39 -9.84
N GLY A 21 9.24 -5.22 -8.53
CA GLY A 21 10.00 -4.22 -7.77
C GLY A 21 11.50 -4.47 -7.73
N ARG A 22 11.96 -5.66 -8.09
CA ARG A 22 13.38 -6.03 -8.18
C ARG A 22 13.88 -6.13 -9.61
N ALA A 23 13.06 -5.81 -10.62
CA ALA A 23 13.48 -5.82 -12.02
C ALA A 23 14.79 -5.05 -12.23
N GLU A 24 15.70 -5.67 -12.97
CA GLU A 24 16.99 -5.09 -13.29
C GLU A 24 16.81 -3.92 -14.28
N PRO A 25 17.60 -2.82 -14.12
CA PRO A 25 17.49 -1.66 -15.00
C PRO A 25 17.66 -1.99 -16.49
N GLY A 26 18.46 -3.01 -16.82
CA GLY A 26 18.63 -3.50 -18.19
C GLY A 26 17.36 -4.08 -18.77
N ARG A 27 16.66 -4.95 -18.01
CA ARG A 27 15.38 -5.55 -18.44
C ARG A 27 14.30 -4.48 -18.62
N ILE A 28 14.20 -3.52 -17.67
CA ILE A 28 13.25 -2.41 -17.78
C ILE A 28 13.57 -1.57 -19.05
N ALA A 29 14.86 -1.29 -19.30
CA ALA A 29 15.32 -0.52 -20.44
C ALA A 29 14.94 -1.17 -21.77
N GLU A 30 15.12 -2.48 -21.88
CA GLU A 30 14.75 -3.29 -23.05
C GLU A 30 13.24 -3.19 -23.32
N VAL A 31 12.42 -3.41 -22.29
CA VAL A 31 10.95 -3.36 -22.40
C VAL A 31 10.42 -1.98 -22.74
N LEU A 32 11.04 -0.91 -22.21
CA LEU A 32 10.60 0.47 -22.47
C LEU A 32 11.27 1.13 -23.69
N GLY A 33 12.18 0.44 -24.38
CA GLY A 33 12.89 0.99 -25.54
C GLY A 33 13.82 2.16 -25.21
N VAL A 34 14.40 2.19 -24.00
CA VAL A 34 15.31 3.27 -23.55
C VAL A 34 16.66 2.71 -23.11
N SER A 35 17.65 3.58 -22.82
CA SER A 35 18.95 3.10 -22.33
C SER A 35 18.89 2.70 -20.84
N ALA A 36 19.62 1.66 -20.44
CA ALA A 36 19.77 1.25 -19.04
C ALA A 36 20.31 2.38 -18.15
N ARG A 37 21.18 3.24 -18.69
CA ARG A 37 21.69 4.44 -18.02
C ARG A 37 20.56 5.44 -17.70
N THR A 38 19.62 5.63 -18.63
CA THR A 38 18.43 6.48 -18.42
C THR A 38 17.57 5.93 -17.30
N VAL A 39 17.26 4.61 -17.32
CA VAL A 39 16.49 3.93 -16.27
C VAL A 39 17.17 4.10 -14.91
N THR A 40 18.45 3.73 -14.79
CA THR A 40 19.20 3.83 -13.53
C THR A 40 19.18 5.25 -12.96
N ARG A 41 19.47 6.25 -13.79
CA ARG A 41 19.48 7.66 -13.36
C ARG A 41 18.10 8.13 -12.88
N ARG A 42 17.02 7.78 -13.59
CA ARG A 42 15.65 8.19 -13.23
C ARG A 42 15.17 7.48 -11.97
N LEU A 43 15.39 6.18 -11.85
CA LEU A 43 15.05 5.43 -10.65
C LEU A 43 15.78 5.97 -9.43
N ALA A 44 17.10 6.24 -9.54
CA ALA A 44 17.87 6.83 -8.46
C ALA A 44 17.31 8.21 -8.03
N ARG A 45 16.88 9.05 -8.99
CA ARG A 45 16.22 10.33 -8.69
C ARG A 45 14.90 10.13 -7.96
N LEU A 46 14.01 9.26 -8.46
CA LEU A 46 12.69 8.99 -7.84
C LEU A 46 12.84 8.45 -6.42
N GLN A 47 13.80 7.56 -6.19
CA GLN A 47 14.10 7.02 -4.85
C GLN A 47 14.72 8.09 -3.93
N HIS A 48 15.70 8.87 -4.42
CA HIS A 48 16.34 9.91 -3.63
C HIS A 48 15.38 11.02 -3.18
N THR A 49 14.45 11.41 -4.07
CA THR A 49 13.40 12.39 -3.74
C THR A 49 12.31 11.81 -2.83
N GLY A 50 12.27 10.50 -2.64
CA GLY A 50 11.21 9.81 -1.89
C GLY A 50 9.88 9.70 -2.66
N ALA A 51 9.86 10.06 -3.95
CA ALA A 51 8.67 9.93 -4.80
C ALA A 51 8.31 8.47 -5.06
N LEU A 52 9.30 7.57 -5.02
CA LEU A 52 9.15 6.13 -5.20
C LEU A 52 9.93 5.39 -4.12
N ARG A 53 9.28 4.42 -3.49
CA ARG A 53 9.93 3.43 -2.62
C ARG A 53 9.47 2.03 -3.03
N VAL A 54 10.35 1.07 -2.94
CA VAL A 54 10.02 -0.33 -3.18
C VAL A 54 10.29 -1.10 -1.91
N VAL A 55 9.26 -1.70 -1.36
CA VAL A 55 9.33 -2.48 -0.12
C VAL A 55 8.86 -3.91 -0.36
N ARG A 56 9.31 -4.83 0.47
CA ARG A 56 8.72 -6.16 0.49
C ARG A 56 7.41 -6.13 1.26
N LEU A 57 6.36 -6.71 0.69
CA LEU A 57 5.13 -6.98 1.43
C LEU A 57 5.20 -8.36 2.09
N PRO A 58 4.72 -8.49 3.35
CA PRO A 58 4.36 -9.80 3.89
C PRO A 58 3.30 -10.45 2.98
N ALA A 59 3.25 -11.76 2.93
CA ALA A 59 2.18 -12.47 2.22
C ALA A 59 0.82 -12.11 2.86
N VAL A 60 0.06 -11.24 2.20
CA VAL A 60 -1.21 -10.71 2.74
C VAL A 60 -2.27 -11.81 2.86
N GLU A 61 -2.20 -12.83 2.00
CA GLU A 61 -3.14 -13.96 2.03
C GLU A 61 -3.05 -14.78 3.32
N GLU A 62 -1.86 -14.92 3.92
CA GLU A 62 -1.69 -15.56 5.22
C GLU A 62 -1.93 -14.59 6.38
N ALA A 63 -1.58 -13.31 6.22
CA ALA A 63 -1.80 -12.27 7.22
C ALA A 63 -3.25 -11.74 7.22
N ALA A 64 -3.99 -11.88 6.12
CA ALA A 64 -5.37 -11.41 5.99
C ALA A 64 -6.36 -12.17 6.86
N LEU A 65 -6.09 -13.44 7.20
CA LEU A 65 -6.88 -14.25 8.15
C LEU A 65 -6.79 -13.74 9.60
N GLY A 66 -6.70 -12.48 9.82
CA GLY A 66 -6.65 -11.82 11.12
C GLY A 66 -6.57 -10.31 10.99
N ALA A 67 -6.53 -9.80 9.75
CA ALA A 67 -6.52 -8.37 9.49
C ALA A 67 -7.83 -7.72 9.94
N LEU A 68 -7.71 -6.53 10.51
CA LEU A 68 -8.84 -5.67 10.84
C LEU A 68 -8.78 -4.37 10.04
N LEU A 69 -9.93 -3.96 9.54
CA LEU A 69 -10.16 -2.60 9.10
C LEU A 69 -10.67 -1.78 10.28
N LEU A 70 -9.92 -0.75 10.66
CA LEU A 70 -10.26 0.14 11.77
C LEU A 70 -10.84 1.44 11.22
N ARG A 71 -11.92 1.92 11.82
CA ARG A 71 -12.42 3.28 11.67
C ARG A 71 -12.44 3.91 13.05
N VAL A 72 -11.68 4.98 13.22
CA VAL A 72 -11.51 5.64 14.52
C VAL A 72 -11.95 7.09 14.39
N ARG A 73 -13.08 7.44 14.98
CA ARG A 73 -13.57 8.81 15.07
C ARG A 73 -13.01 9.50 16.29
N VAL A 74 -12.55 10.71 16.12
CA VAL A 74 -11.81 11.44 17.12
C VAL A 74 -12.38 12.84 17.35
N LEU A 75 -12.07 13.42 18.49
CA LEU A 75 -12.40 14.80 18.79
C LEU A 75 -11.70 15.75 17.78
N ARG A 76 -12.35 16.87 17.48
CA ARG A 76 -11.83 17.89 16.57
C ARG A 76 -10.40 18.30 16.96
N GLY A 77 -9.51 18.35 15.97
CA GLY A 77 -8.09 18.73 16.17
C GLY A 77 -7.20 17.63 16.75
N LYS A 78 -7.72 16.41 16.96
CA LYS A 78 -6.94 15.26 17.48
C LYS A 78 -6.60 14.22 16.44
N VAL A 79 -7.11 14.35 15.21
CA VAL A 79 -6.95 13.34 14.15
C VAL A 79 -5.48 13.06 13.81
N GLU A 80 -4.63 14.08 13.75
CA GLU A 80 -3.20 13.94 13.46
C GLU A 80 -2.48 13.10 14.52
N ALA A 81 -2.72 13.38 15.80
CA ALA A 81 -2.08 12.64 16.88
C ALA A 81 -2.44 11.15 16.88
N ILE A 82 -3.71 10.84 16.65
CA ILE A 82 -4.19 9.43 16.58
C ILE A 82 -3.66 8.76 15.31
N ALA A 83 -3.69 9.43 14.16
CA ALA A 83 -3.15 8.87 12.93
C ALA A 83 -1.64 8.56 13.03
N HIS A 84 -0.85 9.46 13.63
CA HIS A 84 0.57 9.22 13.85
C HIS A 84 0.83 8.10 14.88
N ALA A 85 0.03 8.03 15.95
CA ALA A 85 0.15 6.94 16.92
C ALA A 85 -0.13 5.57 16.29
N LEU A 86 -1.15 5.47 15.44
CA LEU A 86 -1.41 4.25 14.67
C LEU A 86 -0.31 3.97 13.65
N ALA A 87 0.18 4.99 12.94
CA ALA A 87 1.24 4.84 11.95
C ALA A 87 2.60 4.42 12.55
N ALA A 88 2.86 4.75 13.81
CA ALA A 88 4.07 4.31 14.51
C ALA A 88 4.10 2.79 14.80
N ARG A 89 2.95 2.11 14.73
CA ARG A 89 2.87 0.68 14.98
C ARG A 89 3.36 -0.13 13.77
N PRO A 90 4.20 -1.15 13.96
CA PRO A 90 4.66 -2.01 12.86
C PRO A 90 3.55 -2.90 12.30
N ASP A 91 2.57 -3.27 13.13
CA ASP A 91 1.42 -4.11 12.75
C ASP A 91 0.28 -3.33 12.08
N VAL A 92 0.44 -2.02 11.85
CA VAL A 92 -0.52 -1.17 11.13
C VAL A 92 0.15 -0.64 9.85
N PRO A 93 0.00 -1.34 8.70
CA PRO A 93 0.66 -0.96 7.45
C PRO A 93 -0.02 0.17 6.68
N PHE A 94 -1.29 0.47 6.94
CA PHE A 94 -2.04 1.52 6.25
C PHE A 94 -2.74 2.42 7.26
N VAL A 95 -2.61 3.73 7.09
CA VAL A 95 -3.27 4.75 7.92
C VAL A 95 -3.63 5.95 7.07
N ASP A 96 -4.91 6.30 7.09
CA ASP A 96 -5.49 7.42 6.34
C ASP A 96 -6.26 8.36 7.25
N ILE A 97 -6.09 9.66 7.02
CA ILE A 97 -6.98 10.69 7.56
C ILE A 97 -8.05 10.97 6.51
N MET A 98 -9.31 10.85 6.92
CA MET A 98 -10.46 11.08 6.04
C MET A 98 -10.77 12.57 5.89
N LEU A 99 -11.40 12.95 4.76
CA LEU A 99 -11.64 14.35 4.38
C LEU A 99 -12.42 15.16 5.44
N GLY A 100 -13.28 14.51 6.21
CA GLY A 100 -14.00 15.15 7.32
C GLY A 100 -13.12 15.66 8.47
N GLY A 101 -11.83 15.29 8.51
CA GLY A 101 -10.86 15.76 9.51
C GLY A 101 -11.11 15.26 10.94
N HIS A 102 -11.97 14.27 11.12
CA HIS A 102 -12.32 13.70 12.42
C HIS A 102 -12.36 12.16 12.42
N GLU A 103 -11.95 11.52 11.33
CA GLU A 103 -11.89 10.06 11.22
C GLU A 103 -10.54 9.63 10.68
N VAL A 104 -9.99 8.56 11.27
CA VAL A 104 -8.82 7.82 10.80
C VAL A 104 -9.29 6.44 10.36
N SER A 105 -8.91 6.04 9.15
CA SER A 105 -9.04 4.66 8.66
C SER A 105 -7.67 3.98 8.73
N ALA A 106 -7.62 2.73 9.17
CA ALA A 106 -6.38 1.98 9.26
C ALA A 106 -6.60 0.50 8.98
N VAL A 107 -5.55 -0.18 8.48
CA VAL A 107 -5.50 -1.64 8.37
C VAL A 107 -4.52 -2.16 9.40
N MET A 108 -4.92 -3.13 10.21
CA MET A 108 -4.11 -3.76 11.23
C MET A 108 -3.90 -5.24 10.88
N LEU A 109 -2.65 -5.70 10.90
CA LEU A 109 -2.22 -7.08 10.63
C LEU A 109 -1.61 -7.69 11.90
N ALA A 110 -2.33 -7.68 13.01
CA ALA A 110 -1.81 -8.13 14.28
C ALA A 110 -2.27 -9.54 14.65
N ASP A 111 -1.46 -10.21 15.47
CA ASP A 111 -1.91 -11.40 16.18
C ASP A 111 -3.11 -11.08 17.10
N PRO A 112 -3.91 -12.09 17.50
CA PRO A 112 -5.12 -11.86 18.30
C PRO A 112 -4.87 -11.06 19.58
N GLY A 113 -3.79 -11.32 20.31
CA GLY A 113 -3.51 -10.65 21.58
C GLY A 113 -3.18 -9.16 21.40
N SER A 114 -2.34 -8.82 20.42
CA SER A 114 -1.99 -7.43 20.09
C SER A 114 -3.20 -6.66 19.56
N ARG A 115 -4.02 -7.31 18.74
CA ARG A 115 -5.27 -6.79 18.20
C ARG A 115 -6.29 -6.45 19.28
N ASP A 116 -6.56 -7.40 20.17
CA ASP A 116 -7.53 -7.24 21.24
C ASP A 116 -7.11 -6.13 22.20
N HIS A 117 -5.83 -6.04 22.54
CA HIS A 117 -5.32 -4.96 23.37
C HIS A 117 -5.53 -3.56 22.73
N LEU A 118 -5.26 -3.40 21.44
CA LEU A 118 -5.51 -2.11 20.76
C LEU A 118 -6.98 -1.76 20.74
N VAL A 119 -7.82 -2.68 20.26
CA VAL A 119 -9.25 -2.41 20.00
C VAL A 119 -10.06 -2.29 21.29
N HIS A 120 -9.80 -3.16 22.27
CA HIS A 120 -10.62 -3.24 23.48
C HIS A 120 -10.06 -2.49 24.68
N ALA A 121 -8.76 -2.13 24.68
CA ALA A 121 -8.14 -1.42 25.79
C ALA A 121 -7.58 -0.04 25.40
N GLN A 122 -6.69 0.04 24.44
CA GLN A 122 -5.98 1.30 24.15
C GLN A 122 -6.87 2.35 23.48
N LEU A 123 -7.63 1.99 22.43
CA LEU A 123 -8.52 2.95 21.75
C LEU A 123 -9.63 3.46 22.68
N PRO A 124 -10.38 2.61 23.41
CA PRO A 124 -11.40 3.09 24.35
C PRO A 124 -10.85 3.93 25.50
N ALA A 125 -9.64 3.61 25.99
CA ALA A 125 -9.00 4.39 27.07
C ALA A 125 -8.46 5.74 26.60
N THR A 126 -8.39 5.98 25.29
CA THR A 126 -7.87 7.24 24.74
C THR A 126 -8.96 8.31 24.74
N GLY A 127 -8.90 9.27 25.63
CA GLY A 127 -9.92 10.33 25.77
C GLY A 127 -10.16 11.20 24.54
N SER A 128 -9.33 11.10 23.52
CA SER A 128 -9.52 11.78 22.22
C SER A 128 -10.30 10.92 21.21
N VAL A 129 -10.54 9.64 21.48
CA VAL A 129 -11.34 8.74 20.65
C VAL A 129 -12.81 8.84 21.07
N VAL A 130 -13.68 9.14 20.11
CA VAL A 130 -15.13 9.23 20.30
C VAL A 130 -15.78 7.89 20.03
N GLU A 131 -15.31 7.22 18.98
CA GLU A 131 -15.85 5.94 18.52
C GLU A 131 -14.74 5.18 17.79
N ALA A 132 -14.69 3.88 17.98
CA ALA A 132 -13.82 3.00 17.21
C ALA A 132 -14.62 1.78 16.77
N SER A 133 -14.56 1.45 15.49
CA SER A 133 -15.09 0.20 14.95
C SER A 133 -13.97 -0.59 14.28
N ALA A 134 -14.07 -1.92 14.40
CA ALA A 134 -13.13 -2.86 13.82
C ALA A 134 -13.90 -3.92 13.03
N HIS A 135 -13.53 -4.11 11.78
CA HIS A 135 -14.16 -5.06 10.87
C HIS A 135 -13.14 -6.10 10.45
N ALA A 136 -13.44 -7.38 10.70
CA ALA A 136 -12.57 -8.46 10.28
C ALA A 136 -12.54 -8.56 8.75
N VAL A 137 -11.35 -8.72 8.18
CA VAL A 137 -11.19 -9.07 6.77
C VAL A 137 -11.47 -10.57 6.63
N LEU A 138 -12.45 -10.92 5.82
CA LEU A 138 -12.89 -12.28 5.58
C LEU A 138 -12.28 -12.88 4.32
N HIS A 139 -12.03 -12.04 3.30
CA HIS A 139 -11.41 -12.43 2.05
C HIS A 139 -10.74 -11.22 1.37
N VAL A 140 -9.66 -11.46 0.63
CA VAL A 140 -8.94 -10.46 -0.15
C VAL A 140 -9.06 -10.80 -1.62
N PHE A 141 -9.83 -10.03 -2.39
CA PHE A 141 -9.92 -10.18 -3.85
C PHE A 141 -8.69 -9.56 -4.53
N THR A 142 -8.30 -8.36 -4.10
CA THR A 142 -7.06 -7.69 -4.53
C THR A 142 -6.52 -6.77 -3.45
N ASP A 143 -5.24 -6.52 -3.47
CA ASP A 143 -4.52 -5.62 -2.57
C ASP A 143 -3.63 -4.62 -3.33
N ALA A 144 -3.11 -3.63 -2.61
CA ALA A 144 -2.23 -2.61 -3.17
C ALA A 144 -0.98 -3.19 -3.87
N GLY A 145 -0.53 -4.38 -3.49
CA GLY A 145 0.61 -5.05 -4.12
C GLY A 145 0.29 -5.58 -5.53
N ARG A 146 -0.98 -5.79 -5.83
CA ARG A 146 -1.45 -6.23 -7.15
C ARG A 146 -1.88 -5.07 -8.05
N TRP A 147 -2.11 -3.89 -7.49
CA TRP A 147 -2.53 -2.73 -8.26
C TRP A 147 -1.45 -2.26 -9.24
N ARG A 148 -1.89 -1.89 -10.44
CA ARG A 148 -1.05 -1.35 -11.51
C ARG A 148 -1.68 -0.07 -12.03
N ALA A 149 -0.87 0.99 -12.13
CA ALA A 149 -1.37 2.31 -12.56
C ALA A 149 -1.72 2.40 -14.07
N GLY A 150 -1.43 1.36 -14.84
CA GLY A 150 -1.89 1.24 -16.24
C GLY A 150 -1.07 2.03 -17.26
N TYR A 151 0.18 2.41 -16.95
CA TYR A 151 1.07 3.13 -17.89
C TYR A 151 2.00 2.20 -18.68
N LEU A 152 1.78 0.89 -18.62
CA LEU A 152 2.46 -0.10 -19.47
C LEU A 152 1.44 -0.78 -20.39
N ALA A 153 1.85 -1.10 -21.60
CA ALA A 153 1.10 -1.98 -22.48
C ALA A 153 1.07 -3.42 -21.93
N ALA A 154 0.13 -4.23 -22.37
CA ALA A 154 -0.03 -5.60 -21.87
C ALA A 154 1.19 -6.49 -22.12
N ASP A 155 1.82 -6.36 -23.29
CA ASP A 155 3.06 -7.06 -23.66
C ASP A 155 4.25 -6.61 -22.80
N GLN A 156 4.36 -5.31 -22.51
CA GLN A 156 5.39 -4.75 -21.61
C GLN A 156 5.20 -5.28 -20.18
N THR A 157 3.95 -5.35 -19.71
CA THR A 157 3.64 -5.89 -18.39
C THR A 157 4.03 -7.37 -18.33
N ALA A 158 3.60 -8.19 -19.30
CA ALA A 158 3.93 -9.61 -19.37
C ALA A 158 5.45 -9.86 -19.44
N ALA A 159 6.19 -9.01 -20.18
CA ALA A 159 7.64 -9.11 -20.27
C ALA A 159 8.38 -8.81 -18.96
N LEU A 160 7.74 -8.10 -18.01
CA LEU A 160 8.31 -7.75 -16.70
C LEU A 160 7.81 -8.66 -15.59
N GLU A 161 6.78 -9.48 -15.80
CA GLU A 161 6.27 -10.35 -14.75
C GLU A 161 7.38 -11.28 -14.21
N PRO A 162 7.53 -11.36 -12.87
CA PRO A 162 8.44 -12.31 -12.27
C PRO A 162 7.97 -13.74 -12.51
N GLU A 163 8.91 -14.68 -12.54
CA GLU A 163 8.56 -16.09 -12.61
C GLU A 163 7.65 -16.49 -11.43
N PRO A 164 6.61 -17.29 -11.66
CA PRO A 164 5.75 -17.76 -10.59
C PRO A 164 6.55 -18.61 -9.58
N PRO A 165 6.10 -18.69 -8.32
CA PRO A 165 6.74 -19.56 -7.33
C PRO A 165 6.82 -21.00 -7.83
N THR A 166 7.99 -21.59 -7.73
CA THR A 166 8.25 -22.97 -8.22
C THR A 166 8.30 -24.01 -7.08
N THR A 167 8.32 -23.55 -5.85
CA THR A 167 8.36 -24.39 -4.65
C THR A 167 7.40 -23.87 -3.59
N PRO A 168 6.93 -24.73 -2.67
CA PRO A 168 6.20 -24.28 -1.49
C PRO A 168 7.03 -23.30 -0.68
N PRO A 169 6.39 -22.38 0.09
CA PRO A 169 7.10 -21.46 0.96
C PRO A 169 8.02 -22.21 1.92
N PRO A 170 9.32 -21.86 1.97
CA PRO A 170 10.26 -22.56 2.83
C PRO A 170 10.07 -22.14 4.30
N ALA A 171 10.42 -23.03 5.23
CA ALA A 171 10.54 -22.68 6.62
C ALA A 171 11.62 -21.58 6.80
N LEU A 172 11.30 -20.54 7.55
CA LEU A 172 12.15 -19.38 7.78
C LEU A 172 13.01 -19.57 9.02
N ASP A 173 14.33 -19.45 8.86
CA ASP A 173 15.26 -19.33 9.99
C ASP A 173 15.50 -17.85 10.36
N GLU A 174 16.34 -17.59 11.36
CA GLU A 174 16.61 -16.23 11.86
C GLU A 174 17.27 -15.34 10.78
N LEU A 175 18.18 -15.90 9.96
CA LEU A 175 18.80 -15.14 8.88
C LEU A 175 17.78 -14.74 7.81
N ASP A 176 16.85 -15.64 7.48
CA ASP A 176 15.78 -15.35 6.54
C ASP A 176 14.89 -14.21 7.05
N ARG A 177 14.48 -14.25 8.35
CA ARG A 177 13.66 -13.19 8.96
C ARG A 177 14.36 -11.83 8.92
N ARG A 178 15.67 -11.80 9.22
CA ARG A 178 16.47 -10.58 9.14
C ARG A 178 16.57 -10.05 7.71
N LEU A 179 16.80 -10.90 6.72
CA LEU A 179 16.82 -10.51 5.31
C LEU A 179 15.46 -9.95 4.87
N LEU A 180 14.36 -10.60 5.26
CA LEU A 180 13.01 -10.15 4.94
C LEU A 180 12.66 -8.82 5.63
N ALA A 181 13.16 -8.57 6.84
CA ALA A 181 13.02 -7.29 7.54
C ALA A 181 13.75 -6.16 6.81
N GLU A 182 15.01 -6.38 6.40
CA GLU A 182 15.79 -5.40 5.62
C GLU A 182 15.12 -5.07 4.27
N LEU A 183 14.52 -6.07 3.61
CA LEU A 183 13.76 -5.87 2.38
C LEU A 183 12.41 -5.18 2.61
N GLY A 184 11.87 -5.23 3.82
CA GLY A 184 10.71 -4.45 4.26
C GLY A 184 11.00 -2.95 4.28
N GLU A 185 12.26 -2.57 4.57
CA GLU A 185 12.72 -1.17 4.54
C GLU A 185 13.02 -0.68 3.10
N ASP A 186 13.75 -1.51 2.34
CA ASP A 186 14.09 -1.25 0.93
C ASP A 186 14.29 -2.59 0.19
N ALA A 187 13.32 -2.95 -0.63
CA ALA A 187 13.35 -4.19 -1.39
C ALA A 187 14.38 -4.18 -2.55
N ARG A 188 14.97 -3.04 -2.86
CA ARG A 188 16.00 -2.90 -3.90
C ARG A 188 17.43 -2.87 -3.37
N ARG A 189 17.64 -3.08 -2.07
CA ARG A 189 18.99 -3.21 -1.50
C ARG A 189 19.81 -4.23 -2.26
N SER A 190 21.07 -3.88 -2.55
CA SER A 190 22.02 -4.80 -3.20
C SER A 190 22.36 -5.98 -2.29
N HIS A 191 22.79 -7.10 -2.88
CA HIS A 191 23.22 -8.27 -2.12
C HIS A 191 24.36 -7.93 -1.16
N ALA A 192 25.31 -7.08 -1.59
CA ALA A 192 26.42 -6.61 -0.73
C ALA A 192 25.91 -5.79 0.47
N ALA A 193 24.95 -4.86 0.25
CA ALA A 193 24.37 -4.08 1.34
C ALA A 193 23.56 -4.93 2.32
N LEU A 194 22.81 -5.92 1.82
CA LEU A 194 22.12 -6.89 2.68
C LEU A 194 23.11 -7.76 3.46
N ALA A 195 24.18 -8.22 2.81
CA ALA A 195 25.23 -9.02 3.43
C ALA A 195 25.87 -8.28 4.63
N ALA A 196 26.20 -7.00 4.44
CA ALA A 196 26.71 -6.14 5.49
C ALA A 196 25.69 -5.94 6.63
N ALA A 197 24.41 -5.70 6.31
CA ALA A 197 23.37 -5.47 7.30
C ALA A 197 23.07 -6.71 8.17
N VAL A 198 23.09 -7.91 7.57
CA VAL A 198 22.79 -9.15 8.31
C VAL A 198 24.04 -9.88 8.80
N GLY A 199 25.27 -9.42 8.50
CA GLY A 199 26.51 -10.04 8.92
C GLY A 199 26.73 -11.43 8.31
N ALA A 200 26.41 -11.61 7.02
CA ALA A 200 26.55 -12.89 6.31
C ALA A 200 27.28 -12.70 4.97
N PRO A 201 27.96 -13.74 4.43
CA PRO A 201 28.57 -13.66 3.09
C PRO A 201 27.56 -13.35 2.00
N GLU A 202 27.95 -12.54 1.01
CA GLU A 202 27.08 -12.18 -0.12
C GLU A 202 26.55 -13.39 -0.91
N SER A 203 27.38 -14.42 -1.08
CA SER A 203 26.96 -15.68 -1.72
C SER A 203 25.84 -16.39 -0.96
N THR A 204 25.89 -16.35 0.38
CA THR A 204 24.83 -16.88 1.25
C THR A 204 23.56 -16.08 1.09
N VAL A 205 23.63 -14.74 1.09
CA VAL A 205 22.48 -13.85 0.87
C VAL A 205 21.85 -14.13 -0.48
N ARG A 206 22.64 -14.19 -1.55
CA ARG A 206 22.13 -14.48 -2.91
C ARG A 206 21.39 -15.81 -2.97
N ARG A 207 21.95 -16.88 -2.41
CA ARG A 207 21.32 -18.21 -2.36
C ARG A 207 20.01 -18.17 -1.55
N ARG A 208 20.00 -17.47 -0.41
CA ARG A 208 18.80 -17.34 0.43
C ARG A 208 17.68 -16.58 -0.28
N LEU A 209 18.01 -15.46 -0.90
CA LEU A 209 17.02 -14.68 -1.66
C LEU A 209 16.46 -15.47 -2.84
N ALA A 210 17.27 -16.23 -3.57
CA ALA A 210 16.79 -17.11 -4.63
C ALA A 210 15.79 -18.15 -4.09
N ARG A 211 16.10 -18.78 -2.94
CA ARG A 211 15.18 -19.74 -2.28
C ARG A 211 13.87 -19.07 -1.84
N LEU A 212 13.95 -17.88 -1.25
CA LEU A 212 12.77 -17.11 -0.81
C LEU A 212 11.92 -16.66 -2.00
N ALA A 213 12.55 -16.27 -3.11
CA ALA A 213 11.86 -15.93 -4.36
C ALA A 213 11.13 -17.14 -4.94
N ALA A 214 11.81 -18.30 -5.05
CA ALA A 214 11.21 -19.54 -5.54
C ALA A 214 10.01 -19.98 -4.69
N GLY A 215 10.01 -19.67 -3.39
CA GLY A 215 8.90 -19.92 -2.46
C GLY A 215 7.87 -18.79 -2.40
N GLY A 216 7.93 -17.77 -3.27
CA GLY A 216 6.95 -16.70 -3.34
C GLY A 216 7.00 -15.67 -2.20
N LEU A 217 8.07 -15.67 -1.36
CA LEU A 217 8.17 -14.81 -0.19
C LEU A 217 8.80 -13.43 -0.47
N LEU A 218 9.19 -13.14 -1.71
CA LEU A 218 9.77 -11.85 -2.11
C LEU A 218 8.79 -10.96 -2.90
N ARG A 219 7.51 -10.97 -2.53
CA ARG A 219 6.54 -10.03 -3.11
C ARG A 219 6.96 -8.60 -2.76
N THR A 220 6.99 -7.75 -3.76
CA THR A 220 7.38 -6.34 -3.61
C THR A 220 6.21 -5.42 -3.90
N HIS A 221 6.26 -4.22 -3.35
CA HIS A 221 5.31 -3.16 -3.61
C HIS A 221 6.05 -1.85 -3.88
N ALA A 222 5.77 -1.25 -5.03
CA ALA A 222 6.27 0.08 -5.38
C ALA A 222 5.29 1.13 -4.84
N THR A 223 5.66 1.75 -3.72
CA THR A 223 4.88 2.82 -3.10
C THR A 223 5.19 4.14 -3.79
N VAL A 224 4.17 4.79 -4.30
CA VAL A 224 4.21 6.12 -4.92
C VAL A 224 2.99 6.91 -4.46
N ASP A 225 3.12 8.22 -4.34
CA ASP A 225 1.95 9.07 -4.15
C ASP A 225 1.12 9.07 -5.46
N ALA A 226 -0.12 8.59 -5.38
CA ALA A 226 -1.01 8.48 -6.54
C ALA A 226 -1.22 9.82 -7.26
N ARG A 227 -1.09 10.95 -6.55
CA ARG A 227 -1.16 12.31 -7.13
C ARG A 227 -0.05 12.54 -8.15
N LEU A 228 1.14 11.99 -7.94
CA LEU A 228 2.24 12.04 -8.91
C LEU A 228 1.93 11.26 -10.19
N LEU A 229 1.00 10.33 -10.14
CA LEU A 229 0.48 9.57 -11.28
C LEU A 229 -0.77 10.22 -11.90
N GLY A 230 -1.18 11.41 -11.42
CA GLY A 230 -2.36 12.11 -11.91
C GLY A 230 -3.69 11.64 -11.29
N MET A 231 -3.64 10.84 -10.21
CA MET A 231 -4.81 10.39 -9.46
C MET A 231 -4.95 11.27 -8.22
N THR A 232 -5.81 12.30 -8.27
CA THR A 232 -5.90 13.29 -7.20
C THR A 232 -6.93 12.95 -6.13
N VAL A 233 -7.78 11.95 -6.37
CA VAL A 233 -8.79 11.47 -5.43
C VAL A 233 -8.48 10.03 -5.04
N ASP A 234 -8.32 9.80 -3.75
CA ASP A 234 -8.23 8.50 -3.09
C ASP A 234 -9.50 8.33 -2.25
N ALA A 235 -10.21 7.22 -2.39
CA ALA A 235 -11.45 7.00 -1.65
C ALA A 235 -11.61 5.55 -1.19
N ASN A 236 -12.15 5.41 0.01
CA ASN A 236 -12.62 4.14 0.58
C ASN A 236 -14.13 4.04 0.34
N LEU A 237 -14.54 2.97 -0.30
CA LEU A 237 -15.93 2.66 -0.63
C LEU A 237 -16.40 1.48 0.23
N TRP A 238 -17.35 1.73 1.11
CA TRP A 238 -17.98 0.71 1.92
C TRP A 238 -19.29 0.29 1.25
N LEU A 239 -19.38 -0.96 0.85
CA LEU A 239 -20.41 -1.48 -0.03
C LEU A 239 -21.22 -2.54 0.71
N ASP A 240 -22.53 -2.45 0.56
CA ASP A 240 -23.47 -3.49 1.01
C ASP A 240 -23.93 -4.28 -0.22
N VAL A 241 -23.43 -5.49 -0.34
CA VAL A 241 -23.62 -6.37 -1.51
C VAL A 241 -24.47 -7.57 -1.09
N PRO A 242 -25.52 -7.95 -1.85
CA PRO A 242 -26.25 -9.18 -1.57
C PRO A 242 -25.30 -10.39 -1.43
N PRO A 243 -25.40 -11.20 -0.36
CA PRO A 243 -24.42 -12.26 -0.09
C PRO A 243 -24.16 -13.22 -1.25
N GLY A 244 -25.20 -13.55 -2.02
CA GLY A 244 -25.09 -14.42 -3.19
C GLY A 244 -24.30 -13.82 -4.36
N ARG A 245 -24.01 -12.51 -4.32
CA ARG A 245 -23.25 -11.80 -5.37
C ARG A 245 -21.89 -11.29 -4.88
N LEU A 246 -21.57 -11.50 -3.61
CA LEU A 246 -20.38 -10.93 -2.99
C LEU A 246 -19.08 -11.33 -3.71
N ALA A 247 -18.94 -12.61 -4.07
CA ALA A 247 -17.78 -13.10 -4.81
C ALA A 247 -17.70 -12.48 -6.21
N GLU A 248 -18.80 -12.51 -6.98
CA GLU A 248 -18.86 -11.93 -8.33
C GLU A 248 -18.48 -10.43 -8.34
N VAL A 249 -19.07 -9.66 -7.42
CA VAL A 249 -18.82 -8.22 -7.32
C VAL A 249 -17.38 -7.95 -6.90
N GLY A 250 -16.87 -8.69 -5.92
CA GLY A 250 -15.48 -8.58 -5.46
C GLY A 250 -14.47 -8.84 -6.58
N GLU A 251 -14.62 -9.93 -7.32
CA GLU A 251 -13.78 -10.30 -8.48
C GLU A 251 -13.84 -9.22 -9.57
N ARG A 252 -15.04 -8.75 -9.90
CA ARG A 252 -15.22 -7.74 -10.93
C ARG A 252 -14.56 -6.41 -10.58
N LEU A 253 -14.67 -5.97 -9.33
CA LEU A 253 -14.00 -4.78 -8.83
C LEU A 253 -12.48 -4.96 -8.77
N ALA A 254 -12.00 -6.14 -8.39
CA ALA A 254 -10.58 -6.45 -8.33
C ALA A 254 -9.86 -6.32 -9.69
N GLY A 255 -10.59 -6.55 -10.80
CA GLY A 255 -10.07 -6.36 -12.15
C GLY A 255 -10.12 -4.92 -12.68
N HIS A 256 -10.67 -3.95 -11.94
CA HIS A 256 -10.84 -2.59 -12.43
C HIS A 256 -9.55 -1.75 -12.20
N PRO A 257 -9.04 -1.00 -13.20
CA PRO A 257 -7.75 -0.31 -13.11
C PRO A 257 -7.68 0.80 -12.05
N GLN A 258 -8.80 1.39 -11.68
CA GLN A 258 -8.87 2.40 -10.61
C GLN A 258 -8.90 1.78 -9.21
N VAL A 259 -9.13 0.47 -9.09
CA VAL A 259 -9.30 -0.22 -7.81
C VAL A 259 -7.95 -0.76 -7.34
N HIS A 260 -7.50 -0.30 -6.18
CA HIS A 260 -6.22 -0.73 -5.60
C HIS A 260 -6.36 -1.62 -4.36
N GLY A 261 -7.57 -1.94 -3.96
CA GLY A 261 -7.87 -2.90 -2.91
C GLY A 261 -9.36 -3.28 -2.90
N VAL A 262 -9.65 -4.57 -2.70
CA VAL A 262 -11.02 -5.08 -2.50
C VAL A 262 -10.98 -6.18 -1.46
N LEU A 263 -11.73 -6.00 -0.39
CA LEU A 263 -11.75 -6.87 0.78
C LEU A 263 -13.20 -7.20 1.16
N ALA A 264 -13.53 -8.48 1.31
CA ALA A 264 -14.77 -8.85 2.02
C ALA A 264 -14.56 -8.67 3.52
N THR A 265 -15.57 -8.11 4.20
CA THR A 265 -15.44 -7.68 5.59
C THR A 265 -16.64 -8.13 6.42
N SER A 266 -16.43 -8.23 7.73
CA SER A 266 -17.54 -8.27 8.69
C SER A 266 -18.13 -6.86 8.88
N GLY A 267 -19.32 -6.79 9.50
CA GLY A 267 -19.96 -5.52 9.86
C GLY A 267 -21.08 -5.11 8.90
N PRO A 268 -21.54 -3.84 8.97
CA PRO A 268 -22.70 -3.37 8.23
C PRO A 268 -22.47 -3.22 6.72
N ALA A 269 -21.21 -3.06 6.30
CA ALA A 269 -20.80 -3.19 4.91
C ALA A 269 -19.98 -4.47 4.79
N ASN A 270 -20.31 -5.34 3.83
CA ASN A 270 -19.66 -6.65 3.69
C ASN A 270 -18.59 -6.67 2.59
N LEU A 271 -18.37 -5.55 1.90
CA LEU A 271 -17.29 -5.35 0.94
C LEU A 271 -16.71 -3.95 1.10
N MET A 272 -15.40 -3.85 1.12
CA MET A 272 -14.68 -2.58 1.11
C MET A 272 -13.80 -2.53 -0.13
N ALA A 273 -13.91 -1.45 -0.92
CA ALA A 273 -13.04 -1.19 -2.05
C ALA A 273 -12.31 0.13 -1.86
N THR A 274 -11.06 0.19 -2.30
CA THR A 274 -10.25 1.41 -2.31
C THR A 274 -9.94 1.79 -3.76
N VAL A 275 -10.17 3.07 -4.10
CA VAL A 275 -10.09 3.53 -5.48
C VAL A 275 -9.25 4.79 -5.63
N PHE A 276 -8.46 4.85 -6.71
CA PHE A 276 -7.83 6.07 -7.16
C PHE A 276 -8.55 6.62 -8.38
N CYS A 277 -8.93 7.90 -8.34
CA CYS A 277 -9.58 8.58 -9.45
C CYS A 277 -8.79 9.85 -9.83
N PRO A 278 -8.81 10.24 -11.11
CA PRO A 278 -8.14 11.46 -11.55
C PRO A 278 -8.66 12.71 -10.84
N ASP A 279 -9.97 12.77 -10.62
CA ASP A 279 -10.69 13.89 -10.02
C ASP A 279 -12.03 13.43 -9.41
N HIS A 280 -12.79 14.35 -8.83
CA HIS A 280 -14.12 14.06 -8.27
C HIS A 280 -15.14 13.64 -9.34
N ALA A 281 -15.03 14.14 -10.57
CA ALA A 281 -15.89 13.72 -11.67
C ALA A 281 -15.59 12.27 -12.06
N GLY A 282 -14.33 11.86 -12.02
CA GLY A 282 -13.90 10.46 -12.17
C GLY A 282 -14.48 9.56 -11.09
N LEU A 283 -14.47 9.99 -9.82
CA LEU A 283 -15.09 9.25 -8.73
C LEU A 283 -16.62 9.14 -8.92
N TYR A 284 -17.28 10.22 -9.36
CA TYR A 284 -18.70 10.18 -9.66
C TYR A 284 -19.01 9.17 -10.77
N ARG A 285 -18.26 9.21 -11.89
CA ARG A 285 -18.42 8.22 -12.99
C ARG A 285 -18.17 6.78 -12.50
N PHE A 286 -17.12 6.56 -11.72
CA PHE A 286 -16.87 5.24 -11.13
C PHE A 286 -18.08 4.76 -10.33
N THR A 287 -18.67 5.62 -9.48
CA THR A 287 -19.82 5.25 -8.67
C THR A 287 -21.05 4.96 -9.51
N THR A 288 -21.33 5.75 -10.54
CA THR A 288 -22.55 5.61 -11.35
C THR A 288 -22.44 4.56 -12.46
N GLU A 289 -21.29 4.49 -13.13
CA GLU A 289 -21.12 3.64 -14.32
C GLU A 289 -20.50 2.28 -13.98
N THR A 290 -19.59 2.23 -12.97
CA THR A 290 -18.95 0.98 -12.57
C THR A 290 -19.72 0.27 -11.46
N LEU A 291 -20.09 0.98 -10.37
CA LEU A 291 -20.84 0.37 -9.26
C LEU A 291 -22.33 0.20 -9.56
N GLY A 292 -22.95 1.16 -10.28
CA GLY A 292 -24.39 1.16 -10.56
C GLY A 292 -24.92 -0.17 -11.10
N PRO A 293 -24.29 -0.78 -12.13
CA PRO A 293 -24.75 -2.06 -12.69
C PRO A 293 -24.51 -3.29 -11.79
N LEU A 294 -23.77 -3.17 -10.68
CA LEU A 294 -23.39 -4.30 -9.85
C LEU A 294 -24.46 -4.75 -8.85
N GLY A 295 -25.61 -4.07 -8.78
CA GLY A 295 -26.69 -4.43 -7.86
C GLY A 295 -26.28 -4.28 -6.38
N ILE A 296 -25.44 -3.30 -6.08
CA ILE A 296 -25.01 -2.94 -4.73
C ILE A 296 -26.16 -2.20 -4.04
N SER A 297 -26.53 -2.63 -2.82
CA SER A 297 -27.67 -2.08 -2.09
C SER A 297 -27.39 -0.71 -1.48
N ARG A 298 -26.14 -0.48 -1.04
CA ARG A 298 -25.69 0.77 -0.41
C ARG A 298 -24.21 1.02 -0.68
N VAL A 299 -23.88 2.29 -0.91
CA VAL A 299 -22.51 2.76 -1.06
C VAL A 299 -22.28 3.90 -0.07
N GLU A 300 -21.27 3.77 0.80
CA GLU A 300 -20.71 4.88 1.57
C GLU A 300 -19.35 5.23 0.98
N THR A 301 -19.16 6.48 0.58
CA THR A 301 -17.91 6.97 0.00
C THR A 301 -17.19 7.85 1.02
N ALA A 302 -16.01 7.43 1.44
CA ALA A 302 -15.16 8.18 2.35
C ALA A 302 -13.87 8.59 1.62
N ILE A 303 -13.72 9.90 1.34
CA ILE A 303 -12.54 10.43 0.63
C ILE A 303 -11.38 10.55 1.60
N VAL A 304 -10.20 10.13 1.18
CA VAL A 304 -8.95 10.28 1.91
C VAL A 304 -8.42 11.70 1.70
N ALA A 305 -8.32 12.47 2.79
CA ALA A 305 -7.68 13.78 2.76
C ALA A 305 -6.15 13.64 2.68
N ARG A 306 -5.61 12.68 3.43
CA ARG A 306 -4.16 12.44 3.47
C ARG A 306 -3.84 11.00 3.92
N ALA A 307 -3.04 10.31 3.13
CA ALA A 307 -2.41 9.08 3.54
C ALA A 307 -1.23 9.38 4.47
N VAL A 308 -1.19 8.73 5.63
CA VAL A 308 -0.12 8.86 6.63
C VAL A 308 0.89 7.73 6.50
N LYS A 309 0.41 6.52 6.18
CA LYS A 309 1.24 5.33 5.99
C LYS A 309 0.67 4.46 4.88
N ARG A 310 1.53 3.95 4.01
CA ARG A 310 1.19 3.03 2.93
C ARG A 310 2.17 1.86 2.92
N ALA A 311 1.64 0.64 2.89
CA ALA A 311 2.44 -0.60 2.86
C ALA A 311 3.57 -0.63 3.90
N GLY A 312 3.29 -0.17 5.12
CA GLY A 312 4.27 -0.08 6.20
C GLY A 312 5.21 1.14 6.12
N VAL A 313 5.18 1.91 5.03
CA VAL A 313 6.04 3.08 4.83
C VAL A 313 5.32 4.35 5.26
N PRO A 314 5.84 5.11 6.24
CA PRO A 314 5.35 6.44 6.55
C PRO A 314 5.52 7.37 5.35
N LEU A 315 4.45 8.04 4.95
CA LEU A 315 4.50 9.06 3.91
C LEU A 315 4.88 10.40 4.54
N ARG A 316 5.80 11.13 3.89
CA ARG A 316 6.13 12.50 4.31
C ARG A 316 4.96 13.42 3.92
N GLY A 317 4.06 13.68 4.86
CA GLY A 317 3.07 14.74 4.70
C GLY A 317 3.75 16.10 4.75
N GLU A 318 3.28 17.08 3.97
CA GLU A 318 3.55 18.48 4.30
C GLU A 318 3.03 18.75 5.72
N PRO A 319 3.78 19.50 6.56
CA PRO A 319 3.25 19.96 7.84
C PRO A 319 1.96 20.72 7.56
N ALA A 320 0.91 20.45 8.34
CA ALA A 320 -0.36 21.15 8.24
C ALA A 320 -0.12 22.66 8.15
N PRO A 321 -0.81 23.39 7.24
CA PRO A 321 -0.69 24.84 7.17
C PRO A 321 -1.10 25.43 8.51
N GLY A 322 -0.12 25.86 9.33
CA GLY A 322 -0.36 26.41 10.67
C GLY A 322 0.69 26.06 11.74
N GLY A 323 1.56 25.11 11.51
CA GLY A 323 2.67 24.81 12.41
C GLY A 323 3.78 25.85 12.30
N ARG A 324 3.81 26.84 13.23
CA ARG A 324 4.91 27.82 13.34
C ARG A 324 6.24 27.05 13.48
N ARG A 325 7.14 27.22 12.51
CA ARG A 325 8.55 26.87 12.68
C ARG A 325 9.08 27.55 13.95
N PRO A 326 9.75 26.86 14.85
CA PRO A 326 10.46 27.52 15.92
C PRO A 326 11.50 28.45 15.29
N VAL A 327 11.39 29.77 15.58
CA VAL A 327 12.39 30.74 15.20
C VAL A 327 13.68 30.38 15.91
N ARG A 328 14.72 30.03 15.16
CA ARG A 328 16.07 29.88 15.71
C ARG A 328 16.47 31.25 16.27
N ALA A 329 16.58 31.32 17.58
CA ALA A 329 17.23 32.46 18.21
C ALA A 329 18.70 32.47 17.79
N SER A 330 19.08 33.48 17.03
CA SER A 330 20.49 33.82 16.78
C SER A 330 21.09 34.37 18.06
N ARG A 331 22.15 33.74 18.53
CA ARG A 331 23.17 34.33 19.39
C ARG A 331 24.45 34.51 18.60
#